data_c8375dc22c12e163fd400e78c77ef1e5
#
_entry.id   c8375dc22c12e163fd400e78c77ef1e5
#
_cell.length_a   1.000
_cell.length_b   1.000
_cell.length_c   1.000
_cell.angle_alpha   90.00
_cell.angle_beta   90.00
_cell.angle_gamma   90.00
#
_symmetry.space_group_name_H-M   'P 1'
#
loop_
_entity.id
_entity.type
_entity.pdbx_description
1 polymer ?
#
loop_
_entity_poly.entity_id
_entity_poly.type
_entity_poly.pdbx_seq_one_letter_code
_entity_poly.pdbx_strand_id
1 'polypeptide(L)'
;MRLSVERKPNKVYPDSGRVIARYFFNGEERAVELLKKILSLDSESIFNIISPLLQDYSKRHRNITKKLLKHADKVKNCIEKAGYQYEKLDEYTRLLIGSYFTHEYSIESAAFFNPSIVPDLDQSNLEEGQLRVLISFR
;
A
#
# COMPACT_ATOMS: atom_id res chain seq x y z
N MET A 1 -40.85 -1.88 -19.83
CA MET A 1 -40.29 -2.81 -18.82
C MET A 1 -39.93 -1.98 -17.59
N ARG A 2 -40.51 -2.26 -16.42
CA ARG A 2 -40.24 -1.51 -15.18
C ARG A 2 -39.19 -2.28 -14.42
N LEU A 3 -37.97 -1.76 -14.29
CA LEU A 3 -36.93 -2.36 -13.47
C LEU A 3 -37.30 -2.22 -11.99
N SER A 4 -37.34 -3.32 -11.27
CA SER A 4 -37.48 -3.32 -9.81
C SER A 4 -36.11 -3.49 -9.20
N VAL A 5 -35.74 -2.57 -8.31
CA VAL A 5 -34.46 -2.62 -7.59
C VAL A 5 -34.74 -2.81 -6.11
N GLU A 6 -34.19 -3.87 -5.54
CA GLU A 6 -34.29 -4.18 -4.13
C GLU A 6 -32.95 -3.92 -3.43
N ARG A 7 -32.94 -3.14 -2.36
CA ARG A 7 -31.75 -2.96 -1.52
C ARG A 7 -31.59 -4.15 -0.58
N LYS A 8 -30.46 -4.84 -0.70
CA LYS A 8 -30.12 -5.92 0.24
C LYS A 8 -29.56 -5.35 1.55
N PRO A 9 -29.73 -6.06 2.68
CA PRO A 9 -29.22 -5.63 3.98
C PRO A 9 -27.70 -5.67 4.10
N ASN A 10 -27.04 -6.36 3.19
CA ASN A 10 -25.58 -6.50 3.17
C ASN A 10 -24.92 -5.14 2.97
N LYS A 11 -24.08 -4.77 3.94
CA LYS A 11 -23.30 -3.53 3.90
C LYS A 11 -21.83 -3.87 4.02
N VAL A 12 -21.00 -3.19 3.25
CA VAL A 12 -19.54 -3.25 3.36
C VAL A 12 -19.09 -1.93 3.98
N TYR A 13 -18.41 -2.02 5.13
CA TYR A 13 -17.89 -0.86 5.85
C TYR A 13 -16.38 -0.76 5.60
N PRO A 14 -15.84 0.47 5.55
CA PRO A 14 -14.39 0.65 5.51
C PRO A 14 -13.75 0.05 6.76
N ASP A 15 -12.66 -0.68 6.57
CA ASP A 15 -11.86 -1.26 7.65
C ASP A 15 -10.42 -0.75 7.51
N SER A 16 -10.03 0.14 8.42
CA SER A 16 -8.67 0.71 8.45
C SER A 16 -7.59 -0.33 8.77
N GLY A 17 -7.95 -1.49 9.30
CA GLY A 17 -7.05 -2.63 9.51
C GLY A 17 -6.74 -3.41 8.23
N ARG A 18 -7.57 -3.26 7.18
CA ARG A 18 -7.41 -3.96 5.88
C ARG A 18 -6.69 -3.09 4.87
N VAL A 19 -5.44 -2.81 5.16
CA VAL A 19 -4.56 -2.01 4.30
C VAL A 19 -3.38 -2.84 3.80
N ILE A 20 -2.91 -2.50 2.61
CA ILE A 20 -1.71 -3.08 2.01
C ILE A 20 -0.67 -2.00 1.76
N ALA A 21 0.55 -2.24 2.22
CA ALA A 21 1.69 -1.39 1.90
C ALA A 21 2.29 -1.82 0.56
N ARG A 22 2.26 -0.93 -0.43
CA ARG A 22 2.76 -1.17 -1.79
C ARG A 22 3.86 -0.17 -2.13
N TYR A 23 4.80 -0.64 -2.94
CA TYR A 23 5.82 0.24 -3.53
C TYR A 23 5.15 1.29 -4.43
N PHE A 24 5.59 2.53 -4.26
CA PHE A 24 5.18 3.66 -5.07
C PHE A 24 6.41 4.40 -5.60
N PHE A 25 6.40 4.74 -6.88
CA PHE A 25 7.47 5.46 -7.52
C PHE A 25 6.90 6.57 -8.40
N ASN A 26 7.28 7.81 -8.12
CA ASN A 26 6.76 9.01 -8.79
C ASN A 26 7.74 9.63 -9.79
N GLY A 27 8.53 8.79 -10.45
CA GLY A 27 9.52 9.22 -11.42
C GLY A 27 10.89 9.52 -10.83
N GLU A 28 11.92 9.37 -11.67
CA GLU A 28 13.32 9.41 -11.24
C GLU A 28 13.74 10.78 -10.72
N GLU A 29 13.43 11.84 -11.43
CA GLU A 29 13.83 13.20 -11.05
C GLU A 29 13.31 13.57 -9.65
N ARG A 30 12.01 13.33 -9.41
CA ARG A 30 11.38 13.58 -8.11
C ARG A 30 11.96 12.69 -7.01
N ALA A 31 12.29 11.43 -7.34
CA ALA A 31 12.91 10.52 -6.40
C ALA A 31 14.30 11.01 -5.99
N VAL A 32 15.12 11.45 -6.93
CA VAL A 32 16.46 11.99 -6.65
C VAL A 32 16.38 13.26 -5.80
N GLU A 33 15.48 14.18 -6.10
CA GLU A 33 15.29 15.40 -5.29
C GLU A 33 14.83 15.09 -3.86
N LEU A 34 13.89 14.16 -3.71
CA LEU A 34 13.42 13.70 -2.41
C LEU A 34 14.56 13.05 -1.61
N LEU A 35 15.32 12.17 -2.25
CA LEU A 35 16.44 11.47 -1.62
C LEU A 35 17.53 12.45 -1.16
N LYS A 36 17.85 13.48 -1.93
CA LYS A 36 18.78 14.53 -1.48
C LYS A 36 18.31 15.21 -0.19
N LYS A 37 17.01 15.48 -0.07
CA LYS A 37 16.44 16.07 1.15
C LYS A 37 16.50 15.11 2.33
N ILE A 38 16.15 13.85 2.14
CA ILE A 38 16.21 12.84 3.22
C ILE A 38 17.67 12.63 3.67
N LEU A 39 18.58 12.49 2.72
CA LEU A 39 20.00 12.20 2.98
C LEU A 39 20.79 13.41 3.50
N SER A 40 20.21 14.61 3.48
CA SER A 40 20.77 15.79 4.16
C SER A 40 20.38 15.92 5.63
N LEU A 41 19.49 15.06 6.15
CA LEU A 41 19.11 15.04 7.54
C LEU A 41 20.18 14.37 8.40
N ASP A 42 20.33 14.85 9.62
CA ASP A 42 21.17 14.20 10.64
C ASP A 42 20.47 12.94 11.20
N SER A 43 21.24 12.08 11.84
CA SER A 43 20.77 10.80 12.36
C SER A 43 19.68 10.95 13.43
N GLU A 44 19.72 12.01 14.23
CA GLU A 44 18.71 12.28 15.26
C GLU A 44 17.38 12.65 14.62
N SER A 45 17.40 13.52 13.62
CA SER A 45 16.21 13.89 12.84
C SER A 45 15.59 12.67 12.14
N ILE A 46 16.43 11.83 11.53
CA ILE A 46 15.99 10.58 10.89
C ILE A 46 15.28 9.68 11.90
N PHE A 47 15.91 9.45 13.07
CA PHE A 47 15.33 8.60 14.11
C PHE A 47 14.01 9.15 14.64
N ASN A 48 13.92 10.44 14.87
CA ASN A 48 12.72 11.13 15.37
C ASN A 48 11.54 11.05 14.37
N ILE A 49 11.82 10.97 13.06
CA ILE A 49 10.79 10.81 12.03
C ILE A 49 10.39 9.35 11.90
N ILE A 50 11.34 8.42 11.81
CA ILE A 50 11.04 7.03 11.47
C ILE A 50 10.46 6.24 12.65
N SER A 51 10.86 6.56 13.88
CA SER A 51 10.44 5.82 15.07
C SER A 51 8.91 5.81 15.28
N PRO A 52 8.22 6.97 15.35
CA PRO A 52 6.77 7.01 15.48
C PRO A 52 6.07 6.41 14.25
N LEU A 53 6.63 6.57 13.06
CA LEU A 53 6.09 6.01 11.84
C LEU A 53 6.10 4.48 11.88
N LEU A 54 7.21 3.86 12.29
CA LEU A 54 7.28 2.40 12.44
C LEU A 54 6.30 1.88 13.48
N GLN A 55 6.14 2.60 14.60
CA GLN A 55 5.18 2.26 15.63
C GLN A 55 3.75 2.28 15.09
N ASP A 56 3.41 3.28 14.29
CA ASP A 56 2.08 3.39 13.70
C ASP A 56 1.82 2.33 12.61
N TYR A 57 2.76 2.13 11.71
CA TYR A 57 2.66 1.09 10.68
C TYR A 57 2.58 -0.32 11.26
N SER A 58 3.28 -0.59 12.37
CA SER A 58 3.29 -1.92 13.01
C SER A 58 1.92 -2.35 13.52
N LYS A 59 1.03 -1.41 13.79
CA LYS A 59 -0.36 -1.69 14.20
C LYS A 59 -1.18 -2.33 13.08
N ARG A 60 -0.82 -2.07 11.82
CA ARG A 60 -1.58 -2.46 10.62
C ARG A 60 -0.85 -3.46 9.73
N HIS A 61 0.47 -3.52 9.82
CA HIS A 61 1.29 -4.34 8.91
C HIS A 61 2.20 -5.30 9.67
N ARG A 62 2.15 -6.56 9.28
CA ARG A 62 3.18 -7.52 9.70
C ARG A 62 4.47 -7.27 8.92
N ASN A 63 5.62 -7.32 9.60
CA ASN A 63 6.95 -7.21 8.99
C ASN A 63 7.14 -5.94 8.15
N ILE A 64 6.64 -4.80 8.63
CA ILE A 64 6.71 -3.53 7.89
C ILE A 64 8.17 -3.14 7.60
N THR A 65 9.09 -3.32 8.55
CA THR A 65 10.53 -3.04 8.38
C THR A 65 11.09 -3.75 7.16
N LYS A 66 10.82 -5.04 7.01
CA LYS A 66 11.24 -5.82 5.83
C LYS A 66 10.66 -5.28 4.53
N LYS A 67 9.42 -4.79 4.55
CA LYS A 67 8.79 -4.17 3.36
C LYS A 67 9.44 -2.85 3.02
N LEU A 68 9.67 -1.98 4.01
CA LEU A 68 10.31 -0.68 3.80
C LEU A 68 11.74 -0.85 3.26
N LEU A 69 12.55 -1.73 3.83
CA LEU A 69 13.88 -2.04 3.31
C LEU A 69 13.83 -2.52 1.85
N LYS A 70 12.89 -3.43 1.52
CA LYS A 70 12.70 -3.87 0.13
C LYS A 70 12.29 -2.73 -0.81
N HIS A 71 11.54 -1.74 -0.33
CA HIS A 71 11.19 -0.57 -1.13
C HIS A 71 12.36 0.40 -1.29
N ALA A 72 13.19 0.57 -0.25
CA ALA A 72 14.44 1.32 -0.35
C ALA A 72 15.42 0.68 -1.36
N ASP A 73 15.54 -0.64 -1.35
CA ASP A 73 16.35 -1.38 -2.33
C ASP A 73 15.99 -1.05 -3.79
N LYS A 74 14.72 -0.83 -4.07
CA LYS A 74 14.25 -0.53 -5.43
C LYS A 74 14.67 0.85 -5.96
N VAL A 75 15.11 1.74 -5.09
CA VAL A 75 15.55 3.09 -5.45
C VAL A 75 17.05 3.29 -5.30
N LYS A 76 17.85 2.22 -5.20
CA LYS A 76 19.32 2.27 -5.11
C LYS A 76 19.93 3.16 -6.19
N ASN A 77 19.55 2.98 -7.43
CA ASN A 77 20.06 3.79 -8.53
C ASN A 77 19.78 5.28 -8.37
N CYS A 78 18.64 5.64 -7.78
CA CYS A 78 18.30 7.04 -7.49
C CYS A 78 19.14 7.59 -6.33
N ILE A 79 19.51 6.76 -5.34
CA ILE A 79 20.40 7.12 -4.24
C ILE A 79 21.80 7.41 -4.76
N GLU A 80 22.31 6.58 -5.68
CA GLU A 80 23.61 6.80 -6.33
C GLU A 80 23.60 8.08 -7.17
N LYS A 81 22.54 8.34 -7.92
CA LYS A 81 22.34 9.60 -8.66
C LYS A 81 22.23 10.82 -7.75
N ALA A 82 21.75 10.63 -6.53
CA ALA A 82 21.74 11.69 -5.52
C ALA A 82 23.15 11.95 -4.91
N GLY A 83 24.16 11.14 -5.24
CA GLY A 83 25.53 11.28 -4.80
C GLY A 83 25.90 10.46 -3.56
N TYR A 84 25.08 9.48 -3.18
CA TYR A 84 25.29 8.64 -2.00
C TYR A 84 25.46 7.17 -2.37
N GLN A 85 26.06 6.39 -1.45
CA GLN A 85 26.23 4.94 -1.61
C GLN A 85 25.25 4.22 -0.69
N TYR A 86 24.33 3.45 -1.28
CA TYR A 86 23.29 2.74 -0.52
C TYR A 86 23.86 1.85 0.59
N GLU A 87 24.95 1.17 0.34
CA GLU A 87 25.60 0.23 1.26
C GLU A 87 26.16 0.92 2.51
N LYS A 88 26.46 2.22 2.43
CA LYS A 88 26.96 3.02 3.55
C LYS A 88 25.85 3.63 4.41
N LEU A 89 24.61 3.55 3.98
CA LEU A 89 23.48 4.07 4.73
C LEU A 89 23.17 3.14 5.91
N ASP A 90 22.91 3.73 7.07
CA ASP A 90 22.41 2.98 8.22
C ASP A 90 20.98 2.48 8.01
N GLU A 91 20.54 1.58 8.89
CA GLU A 91 19.24 0.94 8.75
C GLU A 91 18.07 1.92 8.88
N TYR A 92 18.15 2.89 9.82
CA TYR A 92 17.09 3.88 10.01
C TYR A 92 16.91 4.78 8.79
N THR A 93 18.02 5.21 8.19
CA THR A 93 18.03 5.97 6.94
C THR A 93 17.37 5.17 5.81
N ARG A 94 17.72 3.89 5.66
CA ARG A 94 17.08 3.01 4.65
C ARG A 94 15.60 2.80 4.92
N LEU A 95 15.20 2.64 6.17
CA LEU A 95 13.79 2.52 6.56
C LEU A 95 13.02 3.80 6.25
N LEU A 96 13.60 4.96 6.54
CA LEU A 96 13.00 6.25 6.22
C LEU A 96 12.82 6.41 4.71
N ILE A 97 13.87 6.14 3.93
CA ILE A 97 13.77 6.13 2.46
C ILE A 97 12.64 5.22 2.02
N GLY A 98 12.63 3.97 2.48
CA GLY A 98 11.60 3.00 2.10
C GLY A 98 10.18 3.46 2.43
N SER A 99 9.99 4.19 3.52
CA SER A 99 8.68 4.73 3.90
C SER A 99 8.15 5.75 2.88
N TYR A 100 9.01 6.61 2.37
CA TYR A 100 8.62 7.58 1.32
C TYR A 100 8.29 6.94 -0.03
N PHE A 101 8.78 5.72 -0.28
CA PHE A 101 8.45 4.93 -1.46
C PHE A 101 7.42 3.82 -1.16
N THR A 102 6.63 4.03 -0.11
CA THR A 102 5.55 3.13 0.29
C THR A 102 4.24 3.90 0.39
N HIS A 103 3.22 3.41 -0.30
CA HIS A 103 1.85 3.87 -0.11
C HIS A 103 1.02 2.79 0.58
N GLU A 104 0.18 3.20 1.52
CA GLU A 104 -0.89 2.35 2.05
C GLU A 104 -2.12 2.47 1.15
N TYR A 105 -2.62 1.33 0.73
CA TYR A 105 -3.90 1.22 0.04
C TYR A 105 -4.90 0.53 0.95
N SER A 106 -6.01 1.18 1.23
CA SER A 106 -7.15 0.53 1.86
C SER A 106 -7.81 -0.39 0.85
N ILE A 107 -8.09 -1.64 1.27
CA ILE A 107 -8.83 -2.59 0.44
C ILE A 107 -10.29 -2.17 0.38
N GLU A 108 -10.80 -1.67 1.50
CA GLU A 108 -12.17 -1.14 1.65
C GLU A 108 -12.05 0.36 1.93
N SER A 109 -12.08 1.15 0.88
CA SER A 109 -12.04 2.61 1.00
C SER A 109 -13.47 3.20 1.05
N ALA A 110 -13.57 4.50 0.94
CA ALA A 110 -14.85 5.22 0.96
C ALA A 110 -15.81 4.82 -0.16
N ALA A 111 -15.33 4.17 -1.23
CA ALA A 111 -16.17 3.72 -2.34
C ALA A 111 -15.56 2.50 -3.03
N PHE A 112 -16.43 1.64 -3.55
CA PHE A 112 -16.10 0.58 -4.50
C PHE A 112 -16.37 1.09 -5.92
N PHE A 113 -15.35 1.00 -6.77
CA PHE A 113 -15.45 1.47 -8.15
C PHE A 113 -15.42 0.30 -9.13
N ASN A 114 -16.02 0.51 -10.31
CA ASN A 114 -15.97 -0.40 -11.45
C ASN A 114 -16.31 -1.85 -11.07
N PRO A 115 -17.52 -2.13 -10.56
CA PRO A 115 -17.92 -3.47 -10.25
C PRO A 115 -17.93 -4.34 -11.52
N SER A 116 -17.38 -5.54 -11.41
CA SER A 116 -17.52 -6.57 -12.44
C SER A 116 -18.15 -7.80 -11.81
N ILE A 117 -19.10 -8.42 -12.52
CA ILE A 117 -19.82 -9.60 -12.07
C ILE A 117 -19.68 -10.72 -13.11
N VAL A 118 -19.30 -11.90 -12.63
CA VAL A 118 -19.22 -13.12 -13.45
C VAL A 118 -19.83 -14.29 -12.68
N PRO A 119 -20.42 -15.30 -13.36
CA PRO A 119 -20.82 -16.53 -12.70
C PRO A 119 -19.62 -17.21 -12.04
N ASP A 120 -19.81 -17.74 -10.84
CA ASP A 120 -18.82 -18.61 -10.21
C ASP A 120 -18.70 -19.92 -10.98
N LEU A 121 -17.52 -20.49 -11.04
CA LEU A 121 -17.29 -21.82 -11.64
C LEU A 121 -17.95 -22.93 -10.82
N ASP A 122 -18.04 -22.76 -9.50
CA ASP A 122 -18.73 -23.69 -8.61
C ASP A 122 -20.17 -23.25 -8.39
N GLN A 123 -21.10 -23.95 -9.03
CA GLN A 123 -22.55 -23.79 -8.88
C GLN A 123 -23.16 -24.88 -8.01
N SER A 124 -22.37 -25.69 -7.30
CA SER A 124 -22.87 -26.76 -6.45
C SER A 124 -23.70 -26.23 -5.25
N ASN A 125 -24.64 -27.04 -4.77
CA ASN A 125 -25.47 -26.74 -3.60
C ASN A 125 -26.32 -25.45 -3.72
N LEU A 126 -26.73 -25.10 -4.93
CA LEU A 126 -27.69 -24.02 -5.19
C LEU A 126 -29.10 -24.62 -5.34
N GLU A 127 -30.08 -23.85 -4.91
CA GLU A 127 -31.49 -24.14 -5.15
C GLU A 127 -31.90 -23.78 -6.59
N GLU A 128 -33.01 -24.31 -7.04
CA GLU A 128 -33.54 -23.97 -8.37
C GLU A 128 -33.76 -22.45 -8.51
N GLY A 129 -33.24 -21.86 -9.57
CA GLY A 129 -33.33 -20.44 -9.85
C GLY A 129 -32.24 -19.57 -9.15
N GLN A 130 -31.34 -20.18 -8.38
CA GLN A 130 -30.20 -19.49 -7.81
C GLN A 130 -28.99 -19.52 -8.74
N LEU A 131 -28.19 -18.47 -8.68
CA LEU A 131 -26.92 -18.34 -9.39
C LEU A 131 -25.85 -17.76 -8.44
N ARG A 132 -24.76 -18.49 -8.26
CA ARG A 132 -23.58 -17.97 -7.53
C ARG A 132 -22.74 -17.13 -8.48
N VAL A 133 -22.41 -15.94 -8.02
CA VAL A 133 -21.61 -14.98 -8.81
C VAL A 133 -20.40 -14.48 -7.99
N LEU A 134 -19.33 -14.16 -8.69
CA LEU A 134 -18.18 -13.43 -8.17
C LEU A 134 -18.32 -11.96 -8.56
N ILE A 135 -18.21 -11.09 -7.58
CA ILE A 135 -18.22 -9.64 -7.79
C ILE A 135 -16.85 -9.10 -7.40
N SER A 136 -16.19 -8.42 -8.33
CA SER A 136 -14.95 -7.70 -8.07
C SER A 136 -15.17 -6.21 -8.09
N PHE A 137 -14.38 -5.50 -7.28
CA PHE A 137 -14.36 -4.03 -7.19
C PHE A 137 -12.93 -3.53 -7.30
N ARG A 138 -12.77 -2.28 -7.72
CA ARG A 138 -11.50 -1.54 -7.65
C ARG A 138 -11.56 -0.48 -6.57
#